data_829af11be365d703b29f4275075f0f1d
#
_entry.id   829af11be365d703b29f4275075f0f1d
#
_cell.length_a   1.000
_cell.length_b   1.000
_cell.length_c   1.000
_cell.angle_alpha   90.00
_cell.angle_beta   90.00
_cell.angle_gamma   90.00
#
_symmetry.space_group_name_H-M   'P 1'
#
loop_
_entity.id
_entity.type
_entity.pdbx_description
1 polymer ?
#
loop_
_entity_poly.entity_id
_entity_poly.type
_entity_poly.pdbx_seq_one_letter_code
_entity_poly.pdbx_strand_id
1 'polypeptide(L)'
;MKKQRKKKLIAAVIVAFVSLLIFGYIKFFNGTFIYISTGFGKDGLLKTGNKKASVMEADILLSDAKSEYEDLFGTDIWNQSVGDVKFDEYVKEQVKAKLERVYCMNVLADKKGVVLSRNQKTAVSDAAEEYYNSLSDEKRNEFNITKEKLIN
;
A
#
# COMPACT_ATOMS: atom_id res chain seq x y z
N MET A 1 41.51 37.30 27.11
CA MET A 1 40.26 37.42 26.33
C MET A 1 40.31 36.80 24.93
N LYS A 2 41.35 36.93 24.12
CA LYS A 2 41.43 36.37 22.73
C LYS A 2 41.33 34.81 22.67
N LYS A 3 41.86 34.09 23.64
CA LYS A 3 41.89 32.60 23.67
C LYS A 3 40.49 31.97 23.86
N GLN A 4 39.62 32.62 24.66
CA GLN A 4 38.23 32.15 24.85
C GLN A 4 37.35 32.41 23.63
N ARG A 5 37.55 33.53 22.92
CA ARG A 5 36.81 33.81 21.67
C ARG A 5 37.15 32.78 20.59
N LYS A 6 38.43 32.38 20.44
CA LYS A 6 38.83 31.30 19.52
C LYS A 6 38.18 29.96 19.84
N LYS A 7 38.10 29.57 21.11
CA LYS A 7 37.44 28.32 21.52
C LYS A 7 35.95 28.33 21.21
N LYS A 8 35.26 29.47 21.46
CA LYS A 8 33.82 29.61 21.11
C LYS A 8 33.59 29.58 19.61
N LEU A 9 34.49 30.16 18.82
CA LEU A 9 34.40 30.13 17.36
C LEU A 9 34.60 28.72 16.80
N ILE A 10 35.58 27.98 17.31
CA ILE A 10 35.84 26.58 16.94
C ILE A 10 34.63 25.71 17.31
N ALA A 11 34.05 25.87 18.50
CA ALA A 11 32.85 25.14 18.91
C ALA A 11 31.67 25.45 18.01
N ALA A 12 31.43 26.69 17.63
CA ALA A 12 30.36 27.08 16.71
C ALA A 12 30.51 26.48 15.30
N VAL A 13 31.79 26.43 14.80
CA VAL A 13 32.07 25.80 13.49
C VAL A 13 31.82 24.28 13.54
N ILE A 14 32.20 23.60 14.62
CA ILE A 14 31.96 22.17 14.80
C ILE A 14 30.46 21.89 14.85
N VAL A 15 29.69 22.67 15.61
CA VAL A 15 28.21 22.51 15.67
C VAL A 15 27.57 22.74 14.31
N ALA A 16 27.99 23.76 13.58
CA ALA A 16 27.49 24.02 12.22
C ALA A 16 27.81 22.86 11.25
N PHE A 17 29.03 22.30 11.36
CA PHE A 17 29.43 21.18 10.50
C PHE A 17 28.65 19.89 10.84
N VAL A 18 28.46 19.61 12.12
CA VAL A 18 27.65 18.44 12.57
C VAL A 18 26.20 18.59 12.15
N SER A 19 25.61 19.80 12.26
CA SER A 19 24.23 20.02 11.81
C SER A 19 24.09 19.90 10.29
N LEU A 20 25.07 20.30 9.49
CA LEU A 20 25.11 20.07 8.03
C LEU A 20 25.21 18.58 7.68
N LEU A 21 26.01 17.81 8.42
CA LEU A 21 26.12 16.37 8.23
C LEU A 21 24.79 15.66 8.58
N ILE A 22 24.15 16.04 9.68
CA ILE A 22 22.85 15.50 10.08
C ILE A 22 21.80 15.85 9.03
N PHE A 23 21.78 17.10 8.53
CA PHE A 23 20.83 17.53 7.50
C PHE A 23 21.08 16.81 6.17
N GLY A 24 22.35 16.62 5.78
CA GLY A 24 22.73 15.83 4.61
C GLY A 24 22.32 14.37 4.75
N TYR A 25 22.55 13.77 5.93
CA TYR A 25 22.14 12.41 6.25
C TYR A 25 20.62 12.26 6.18
N ILE A 26 19.84 13.17 6.79
CA ILE A 26 18.38 13.19 6.72
C ILE A 26 17.91 13.35 5.27
N LYS A 27 18.50 14.23 4.47
CA LYS A 27 18.15 14.38 3.03
C LYS A 27 18.48 13.14 2.21
N PHE A 28 19.60 12.49 2.47
CA PHE A 28 20.05 11.30 1.74
C PHE A 28 19.25 10.06 2.13
N PHE A 29 18.89 9.91 3.41
CA PHE A 29 18.12 8.78 3.92
C PHE A 29 16.59 8.98 3.92
N ASN A 30 16.09 10.21 3.80
CA ASN A 30 14.64 10.51 3.74
C ASN A 30 13.94 10.01 2.47
N GLY A 31 14.62 9.21 1.66
CA GLY A 31 14.07 8.76 0.39
C GLY A 31 13.13 7.56 0.45
N THR A 32 13.15 6.72 1.49
CA THR A 32 12.66 5.36 1.26
C THR A 32 11.96 4.67 2.44
N PHE A 33 11.65 5.35 3.54
CA PHE A 33 10.85 4.72 4.59
C PHE A 33 9.36 4.86 4.26
N ILE A 34 8.74 3.74 3.92
CA ILE A 34 7.29 3.61 3.77
C ILE A 34 6.78 2.90 5.02
N TYR A 35 6.01 3.61 5.83
CA TYR A 35 5.37 3.03 7.00
C TYR A 35 4.04 2.42 6.57
N ILE A 36 3.86 1.15 6.88
CA ILE A 36 2.59 0.44 6.74
C ILE A 36 2.00 0.33 8.13
N SER A 37 0.74 0.72 8.28
CA SER A 37 0.01 0.51 9.51
C SER A 37 -1.40 -0.01 9.21
N THR A 38 -1.92 -0.85 10.09
CA THR A 38 -3.19 -1.56 9.95
C THR A 38 -4.21 -1.07 10.98
N GLY A 39 -5.51 -1.25 10.71
CA GLY A 39 -6.57 -0.99 11.68
C GLY A 39 -7.05 0.46 11.76
N PHE A 40 -7.14 1.18 10.65
CA PHE A 40 -7.59 2.57 10.60
C PHE A 40 -9.06 2.73 10.22
N GLY A 41 -9.92 2.77 11.23
CA GLY A 41 -11.32 3.13 11.08
C GLY A 41 -12.19 2.04 10.45
N LYS A 42 -13.48 2.36 10.24
CA LYS A 42 -14.48 1.39 9.75
C LYS A 42 -14.25 0.93 8.31
N ASP A 43 -13.56 1.74 7.48
CA ASP A 43 -13.42 1.51 6.03
C ASP A 43 -11.96 1.38 5.57
N GLY A 44 -10.99 1.36 6.49
CA GLY A 44 -9.56 1.29 6.16
C GLY A 44 -8.90 0.04 6.68
N LEU A 45 -8.31 -0.77 5.79
CA LEU A 45 -7.60 -1.99 6.14
C LEU A 45 -6.12 -1.73 6.46
N LEU A 46 -5.45 -0.96 5.64
CA LEU A 46 -4.04 -0.60 5.80
C LEU A 46 -3.75 0.81 5.27
N LYS A 47 -2.70 1.41 5.78
CA LYS A 47 -2.21 2.72 5.34
C LYS A 47 -0.74 2.63 4.98
N THR A 48 -0.40 3.14 3.80
CA THR A 48 0.98 3.21 3.30
C THR A 48 1.27 4.65 2.88
N GLY A 49 2.06 5.37 3.68
CA GLY A 49 2.29 6.79 3.48
C GLY A 49 0.99 7.60 3.60
N ASN A 50 0.58 8.27 2.52
CA ASN A 50 -0.68 9.02 2.43
C ASN A 50 -1.83 8.22 1.79
N LYS A 51 -1.58 7.01 1.30
CA LYS A 51 -2.55 6.12 0.66
C LYS A 51 -3.18 5.17 1.69
N LYS A 52 -4.45 4.84 1.50
CA LYS A 52 -5.20 3.90 2.34
C LYS A 52 -5.85 2.85 1.45
N ALA A 53 -5.65 1.57 1.79
CA ALA A 53 -6.44 0.50 1.21
C ALA A 53 -7.76 0.36 1.95
N SER A 54 -8.83 0.19 1.21
CA SER A 54 -10.17 0.00 1.77
C SER A 54 -10.45 -1.48 2.06
N VAL A 55 -11.43 -1.72 2.90
CA VAL A 55 -11.97 -3.07 3.13
C VAL A 55 -12.56 -3.63 1.82
N MET A 56 -13.24 -2.80 1.04
CA MET A 56 -13.79 -3.18 -0.27
C MET A 56 -12.73 -3.76 -1.21
N GLU A 57 -11.55 -3.15 -1.31
CA GLU A 57 -10.46 -3.69 -2.15
C GLU A 57 -9.98 -5.07 -1.67
N ALA A 58 -9.90 -5.27 -0.35
CA ALA A 58 -9.56 -6.57 0.21
C ALA A 58 -10.64 -7.62 -0.06
N ASP A 59 -11.90 -7.27 0.10
CA ASP A 59 -13.05 -8.17 -0.13
C ASP A 59 -13.12 -8.60 -1.59
N ILE A 60 -12.89 -7.68 -2.54
CA ILE A 60 -12.79 -7.99 -3.96
C ILE A 60 -11.68 -9.02 -4.21
N LEU A 61 -10.47 -8.76 -3.72
CA LEU A 61 -9.33 -9.65 -3.92
C LEU A 61 -9.51 -11.00 -3.24
N LEU A 62 -10.17 -11.03 -2.07
CA LEU A 62 -10.51 -12.28 -1.37
C LEU A 62 -11.57 -13.08 -2.13
N SER A 63 -12.59 -12.42 -2.68
CA SER A 63 -13.62 -13.06 -3.50
C SER A 63 -13.04 -13.67 -4.76
N ASP A 64 -12.15 -12.94 -5.44
CA ASP A 64 -11.48 -13.43 -6.64
C ASP A 64 -10.57 -14.63 -6.30
N ALA A 65 -9.76 -14.52 -5.26
CA ALA A 65 -8.91 -15.61 -4.79
C ALA A 65 -9.74 -16.84 -4.38
N LYS A 66 -10.88 -16.63 -3.71
CA LYS A 66 -11.79 -17.71 -3.34
C LYS A 66 -12.29 -18.43 -4.57
N SER A 67 -12.80 -17.71 -5.57
CA SER A 67 -13.28 -18.31 -6.81
C SER A 67 -12.18 -19.11 -7.52
N GLU A 68 -10.98 -18.52 -7.63
CA GLU A 68 -9.82 -19.18 -8.26
C GLU A 68 -9.42 -20.48 -7.56
N TYR A 69 -9.34 -20.49 -6.23
CA TYR A 69 -8.99 -21.69 -5.48
C TYR A 69 -10.08 -22.75 -5.50
N GLU A 70 -11.36 -22.36 -5.44
CA GLU A 70 -12.49 -23.29 -5.55
C GLU A 70 -12.56 -23.92 -6.94
N ASP A 71 -12.29 -23.17 -8.00
CA ASP A 71 -12.24 -23.68 -9.38
C ASP A 71 -11.10 -24.69 -9.59
N LEU A 72 -9.94 -24.45 -8.95
CA LEU A 72 -8.77 -25.31 -9.11
C LEU A 72 -8.77 -26.55 -8.21
N PHE A 73 -9.26 -26.42 -6.98
CA PHE A 73 -9.09 -27.43 -5.93
C PHE A 73 -10.42 -27.90 -5.30
N GLY A 74 -11.54 -27.32 -5.70
CA GLY A 74 -12.84 -27.56 -5.09
C GLY A 74 -13.02 -26.87 -3.74
N THR A 75 -14.25 -26.88 -3.23
CA THR A 75 -14.63 -26.18 -1.97
C THR A 75 -13.94 -26.77 -0.72
N ASP A 76 -13.52 -28.02 -0.78
CA ASP A 76 -12.85 -28.69 0.36
C ASP A 76 -11.48 -28.11 0.70
N ILE A 77 -10.91 -27.27 -0.17
CA ILE A 77 -9.64 -26.57 0.08
C ILE A 77 -9.69 -25.74 1.36
N TRP A 78 -10.84 -25.18 1.71
CA TRP A 78 -11.01 -24.34 2.90
C TRP A 78 -10.91 -25.11 4.22
N ASN A 79 -11.04 -26.44 4.18
CA ASN A 79 -10.82 -27.32 5.32
C ASN A 79 -9.36 -27.75 5.48
N GLN A 80 -8.48 -27.38 4.56
CA GLN A 80 -7.07 -27.71 4.57
C GLN A 80 -6.23 -26.71 5.36
N SER A 81 -4.96 -27.05 5.56
CA SER A 81 -3.98 -26.19 6.21
C SER A 81 -2.68 -26.17 5.40
N VAL A 82 -1.97 -25.04 5.45
CA VAL A 82 -0.62 -24.88 4.92
C VAL A 82 0.34 -24.80 6.11
N GLY A 83 1.03 -25.90 6.39
CA GLY A 83 1.75 -26.05 7.66
C GLY A 83 0.78 -26.02 8.84
N ASP A 84 1.04 -25.14 9.81
CA ASP A 84 0.21 -24.97 11.01
C ASP A 84 -0.91 -23.92 10.84
N VAL A 85 -1.06 -23.32 9.64
CA VAL A 85 -2.00 -22.22 9.37
C VAL A 85 -3.17 -22.75 8.56
N LYS A 86 -4.40 -22.40 8.92
CA LYS A 86 -5.58 -22.72 8.13
C LYS A 86 -5.51 -22.04 6.76
N PHE A 87 -6.06 -22.71 5.74
CA PHE A 87 -5.97 -22.23 4.37
C PHE A 87 -6.63 -20.86 4.17
N ASP A 88 -7.75 -20.59 4.84
CA ASP A 88 -8.41 -19.28 4.78
C ASP A 88 -7.55 -18.15 5.38
N GLU A 89 -6.85 -18.42 6.48
CA GLU A 89 -5.90 -17.46 7.07
C GLU A 89 -4.69 -17.24 6.18
N TYR A 90 -4.17 -18.30 5.57
CA TYR A 90 -3.10 -18.21 4.58
C TYR A 90 -3.50 -17.30 3.40
N VAL A 91 -4.69 -17.51 2.81
CA VAL A 91 -5.17 -16.69 1.70
C VAL A 91 -5.37 -15.22 2.10
N LYS A 92 -5.91 -14.94 3.30
CA LYS A 92 -6.04 -13.59 3.84
C LYS A 92 -4.69 -12.87 3.95
N GLU A 93 -3.66 -13.56 4.45
CA GLU A 93 -2.31 -12.98 4.53
C GLU A 93 -1.69 -12.76 3.14
N GLN A 94 -1.95 -13.62 2.14
CA GLN A 94 -1.50 -13.39 0.76
C GLN A 94 -2.17 -12.15 0.15
N VAL A 95 -3.47 -11.98 0.34
CA VAL A 95 -4.21 -10.80 -0.15
C VAL A 95 -3.69 -9.52 0.52
N LYS A 96 -3.49 -9.55 1.84
CA LYS A 96 -2.90 -8.45 2.58
C LYS A 96 -1.51 -8.08 2.05
N ALA A 97 -0.62 -9.05 1.86
CA ALA A 97 0.71 -8.82 1.31
C ALA A 97 0.66 -8.28 -0.13
N LYS A 98 -0.32 -8.70 -0.94
CA LYS A 98 -0.56 -8.15 -2.28
C LYS A 98 -0.95 -6.67 -2.22
N LEU A 99 -1.89 -6.31 -1.36
CA LEU A 99 -2.31 -4.92 -1.15
C LEU A 99 -1.14 -4.05 -0.66
N GLU A 100 -0.41 -4.50 0.36
CA GLU A 100 0.77 -3.80 0.88
C GLU A 100 1.78 -3.50 -0.24
N ARG A 101 2.05 -4.49 -1.10
CA ARG A 101 2.96 -4.32 -2.24
C ARG A 101 2.45 -3.29 -3.24
N VAL A 102 1.17 -3.36 -3.63
CA VAL A 102 0.56 -2.42 -4.57
C VAL A 102 0.63 -0.99 -4.01
N TYR A 103 0.27 -0.80 -2.75
CA TYR A 103 0.28 0.52 -2.13
C TYR A 103 1.70 1.07 -1.94
N CYS A 104 2.67 0.23 -1.60
CA CYS A 104 4.08 0.62 -1.58
C CYS A 104 4.56 1.07 -2.95
N MET A 105 4.22 0.34 -4.02
CA MET A 105 4.57 0.71 -5.39
C MET A 105 3.92 2.03 -5.80
N ASN A 106 2.64 2.26 -5.46
CA ASN A 106 1.96 3.52 -5.73
C ASN A 106 2.62 4.72 -5.02
N VAL A 107 3.00 4.55 -3.74
CA VAL A 107 3.72 5.61 -3.01
C VAL A 107 5.09 5.87 -3.61
N LEU A 108 5.80 4.83 -4.06
CA LEU A 108 7.09 4.99 -4.75
C LEU A 108 6.92 5.69 -6.10
N ALA A 109 5.90 5.33 -6.88
CA ALA A 109 5.58 5.96 -8.15
C ALA A 109 5.32 7.47 -7.96
N ASP A 110 4.46 7.83 -6.98
CA ASP A 110 4.19 9.23 -6.63
C ASP A 110 5.48 9.99 -6.27
N LYS A 111 6.34 9.39 -5.41
CA LYS A 111 7.62 9.99 -5.01
C LYS A 111 8.60 10.18 -6.18
N LYS A 112 8.52 9.32 -7.19
CA LYS A 112 9.36 9.38 -8.39
C LYS A 112 8.75 10.23 -9.51
N GLY A 113 7.57 10.81 -9.31
CA GLY A 113 6.86 11.56 -10.33
C GLY A 113 6.38 10.71 -11.50
N VAL A 114 6.22 9.40 -11.29
CA VAL A 114 5.66 8.50 -12.31
C VAL A 114 4.15 8.72 -12.36
N VAL A 115 3.67 9.07 -13.53
CA VAL A 115 2.23 9.31 -13.78
C VAL A 115 1.78 8.48 -14.97
N LEU A 116 0.54 7.99 -14.90
CA LEU A 116 -0.07 7.28 -16.01
C LEU A 116 -0.30 8.23 -17.19
N SER A 117 0.05 7.81 -18.39
CA SER A 117 -0.32 8.46 -19.62
C SER A 117 -1.84 8.43 -19.81
N ARG A 118 -2.36 9.27 -20.74
CA ARG A 118 -3.80 9.30 -21.05
C ARG A 118 -4.32 7.91 -21.45
N ASN A 119 -3.59 7.22 -22.34
CA ASN A 119 -3.99 5.88 -22.81
C ASN A 119 -4.01 4.85 -21.68
N GLN A 120 -3.04 4.90 -20.75
CA GLN A 120 -3.02 4.02 -19.58
C GLN A 120 -4.18 4.30 -18.63
N LYS A 121 -4.53 5.57 -18.40
CA LYS A 121 -5.70 5.94 -17.60
C LYS A 121 -6.99 5.42 -18.22
N THR A 122 -7.14 5.55 -19.54
CA THR A 122 -8.29 5.00 -20.27
C THR A 122 -8.36 3.49 -20.11
N ALA A 123 -7.25 2.77 -20.33
CA ALA A 123 -7.20 1.32 -20.19
C ALA A 123 -7.56 0.85 -18.76
N VAL A 124 -7.12 1.56 -17.72
CA VAL A 124 -7.50 1.27 -16.33
C VAL A 124 -8.99 1.48 -16.11
N SER A 125 -9.55 2.58 -16.64
CA SER A 125 -10.98 2.88 -16.53
C SER A 125 -11.83 1.83 -17.25
N ASP A 126 -11.42 1.42 -18.45
CA ASP A 126 -12.12 0.42 -19.26
C ASP A 126 -12.10 -0.95 -18.54
N ALA A 127 -10.96 -1.34 -18.00
CA ALA A 127 -10.83 -2.58 -17.22
C ALA A 127 -11.67 -2.57 -15.94
N ALA A 128 -11.74 -1.42 -15.23
CA ALA A 128 -12.61 -1.27 -14.07
C ALA A 128 -14.10 -1.37 -14.44
N GLU A 129 -14.49 -0.81 -15.58
CA GLU A 129 -15.86 -0.92 -16.10
C GLU A 129 -16.21 -2.36 -16.51
N GLU A 130 -15.30 -3.04 -17.20
CA GLU A 130 -15.47 -4.45 -17.57
C GLU A 130 -15.61 -5.33 -16.33
N TYR A 131 -14.75 -5.14 -15.32
CA TYR A 131 -14.86 -5.84 -14.05
C TYR A 131 -16.19 -5.57 -13.36
N TYR A 132 -16.61 -4.30 -13.26
CA TYR A 132 -17.91 -3.94 -12.68
C TYR A 132 -19.07 -4.66 -13.38
N ASN A 133 -19.04 -4.70 -14.71
CA ASN A 133 -20.10 -5.34 -15.50
C ASN A 133 -20.08 -6.88 -15.39
N SER A 134 -18.94 -7.49 -15.08
CA SER A 134 -18.83 -8.93 -14.84
C SER A 134 -19.40 -9.38 -13.50
N LEU A 135 -19.53 -8.47 -12.53
CA LEU A 135 -20.07 -8.77 -11.22
C LEU A 135 -21.59 -8.92 -11.24
N SER A 136 -22.12 -9.90 -10.50
CA SER A 136 -23.57 -9.99 -10.25
C SER A 136 -24.04 -8.83 -9.36
N ASP A 137 -25.33 -8.50 -9.42
CA ASP A 137 -25.92 -7.47 -8.55
C ASP A 137 -25.78 -7.82 -7.06
N GLU A 138 -25.81 -9.10 -6.73
CA GLU A 138 -25.59 -9.60 -5.38
C GLU A 138 -24.19 -9.24 -4.88
N LYS A 139 -23.13 -9.55 -5.66
CA LYS A 139 -21.75 -9.19 -5.32
C LYS A 139 -21.51 -7.69 -5.25
N ARG A 140 -22.12 -6.91 -6.15
CA ARG A 140 -22.05 -5.44 -6.10
C ARG A 140 -22.62 -4.88 -4.80
N ASN A 141 -23.74 -5.44 -4.36
CA ASN A 141 -24.42 -5.02 -3.13
C ASN A 141 -23.65 -5.50 -1.88
N GLU A 142 -23.18 -6.75 -1.88
CA GLU A 142 -22.41 -7.34 -0.76
C GLU A 142 -21.17 -6.49 -0.42
N PHE A 143 -20.40 -6.12 -1.43
CA PHE A 143 -19.16 -5.36 -1.25
C PHE A 143 -19.36 -3.84 -1.38
N ASN A 144 -20.60 -3.36 -1.53
CA ASN A 144 -20.93 -1.95 -1.73
C ASN A 144 -20.09 -1.32 -2.87
N ILE A 145 -19.96 -2.06 -3.98
CA ILE A 145 -19.21 -1.67 -5.16
C ILE A 145 -20.06 -0.76 -6.04
N THR A 146 -19.54 0.42 -6.35
CA THR A 146 -20.05 1.27 -7.42
C THR A 146 -18.98 1.49 -8.48
N LYS A 147 -19.39 1.82 -9.70
CA LYS A 147 -18.46 2.09 -10.81
C LYS A 147 -17.44 3.19 -10.44
N GLU A 148 -17.91 4.25 -9.78
CA GLU A 148 -17.08 5.37 -9.36
C GLU A 148 -16.01 4.96 -8.34
N LYS A 149 -16.34 4.03 -7.43
CA LYS A 149 -15.39 3.52 -6.42
C LYS A 149 -14.30 2.64 -7.02
N LEU A 150 -14.56 1.97 -8.15
CA LEU A 150 -13.57 1.15 -8.83
C LEU A 150 -12.59 1.96 -9.68
N ILE A 151 -13.01 3.13 -10.18
CA ILE A 151 -12.20 3.97 -11.09
C ILE A 151 -11.33 4.95 -10.31
N ASN A 152 -11.69 5.33 -9.08
CA ASN A 152 -10.98 6.30 -8.23
C ASN A 152 -10.01 5.63 -7.27
#